data_1908760a9d94c4688014858c9f872436
#
_entry.id   1908760a9d94c4688014858c9f872436
#
_cell.length_a   1.000
_cell.length_b   1.000
_cell.length_c   1.000
_cell.angle_alpha   90.00
_cell.angle_beta   90.00
_cell.angle_gamma   90.00
#
_symmetry.space_group_name_H-M   'P 1'
#
loop_
_entity.id
_entity.type
_entity.pdbx_description
1 polymer ?
#
loop_
_entity_poly.entity_id
_entity_poly.type
_entity_poly.pdbx_seq_one_letter_code
_entity_poly.pdbx_strand_id
1 'polypeptide(L)'
;MDWEIAYKRITDNITRGTRLDPGSRYRKVLECPDYECYHYDYNGAPGYKVTIGKSTNVEIPVFMLKKIFEESLSKNGIYENRDFKISFEKQCHQHPCHVHVIGRIFLAAGIVEQSGSRKYILVGE
;
A
#
# COMPACT_ATOMS: atom_id res chain seq x y z
N MET A 1 -14.85 -8.80 -4.28
CA MET A 1 -13.45 -9.25 -4.17
C MET A 1 -13.12 -9.45 -2.69
N ASP A 2 -12.57 -10.59 -2.34
CA ASP A 2 -12.08 -10.81 -0.98
C ASP A 2 -10.56 -10.58 -0.91
N TRP A 3 -10.02 -10.67 0.31
CA TRP A 3 -8.59 -10.43 0.51
C TRP A 3 -7.70 -11.44 -0.20
N GLU A 4 -8.11 -12.69 -0.29
CA GLU A 4 -7.29 -13.72 -0.95
C GLU A 4 -7.08 -13.39 -2.43
N ILE A 5 -8.15 -12.98 -3.10
CA ILE A 5 -8.09 -12.55 -4.50
C ILE A 5 -7.25 -11.28 -4.64
N ALA A 6 -7.48 -10.30 -3.76
CA ALA A 6 -6.72 -9.05 -3.77
C ALA A 6 -5.24 -9.32 -3.54
N TYR A 7 -4.90 -10.15 -2.57
CA TYR A 7 -3.51 -10.49 -2.25
C TYR A 7 -2.81 -11.16 -3.42
N LYS A 8 -3.50 -12.09 -4.09
CA LYS A 8 -2.93 -12.73 -5.28
C LYS A 8 -2.64 -11.71 -6.37
N ARG A 9 -3.54 -10.78 -6.62
CA ARG A 9 -3.33 -9.71 -7.59
C ARG A 9 -2.14 -8.82 -7.19
N ILE A 10 -2.02 -8.51 -5.91
CA ILE A 10 -0.89 -7.73 -5.41
C ILE A 10 0.43 -8.48 -5.66
N THR A 11 0.53 -9.72 -5.24
CA THR A 11 1.77 -10.48 -5.37
C THR A 11 2.13 -10.80 -6.82
N ASP A 12 1.14 -10.98 -7.67
CA ASP A 12 1.38 -11.23 -9.10
C ASP A 12 1.89 -9.97 -9.83
N ASN A 13 1.48 -8.79 -9.39
CA ASN A 13 1.76 -7.54 -10.10
C ASN A 13 2.83 -6.67 -9.44
N ILE A 14 3.03 -6.80 -8.14
CA ILE A 14 3.99 -5.99 -7.41
C ILE A 14 5.21 -6.84 -7.08
N THR A 15 6.26 -6.67 -7.85
CA THR A 15 7.50 -7.42 -7.71
C THR A 15 8.66 -6.45 -7.47
N ARG A 16 9.83 -6.99 -7.16
CA ARG A 16 11.04 -6.17 -6.98
C ARG A 16 11.31 -5.37 -8.25
N GLY A 17 11.47 -4.06 -8.10
CA GLY A 17 11.72 -3.16 -9.21
C GLY A 17 10.46 -2.52 -9.81
N THR A 18 9.26 -2.94 -9.38
CA THR A 18 8.02 -2.33 -9.86
C THR A 18 7.99 -0.85 -9.49
N ARG A 19 7.68 -0.01 -10.47
CA ARG A 19 7.51 1.43 -10.24
C ARG A 19 6.05 1.70 -9.95
N LEU A 20 5.79 2.24 -8.77
CA LEU A 20 4.42 2.50 -8.31
C LEU A 20 3.87 3.82 -8.85
N ASP A 21 4.75 4.75 -9.18
CA ASP A 21 4.36 6.05 -9.72
C ASP A 21 5.20 6.33 -10.96
N PRO A 22 4.62 6.20 -12.16
CA PRO A 22 5.38 6.43 -13.40
C PRO A 22 5.94 7.84 -13.54
N GLY A 23 5.32 8.81 -12.86
CA GLY A 23 5.79 10.19 -12.87
C GLY A 23 6.90 10.47 -11.86
N SER A 24 7.24 9.50 -11.01
CA SER A 24 8.26 9.67 -9.98
C SER A 24 9.34 8.61 -10.12
N ARG A 25 10.58 9.05 -10.15
CA ARG A 25 11.73 8.14 -10.17
C ARG A 25 11.99 7.48 -8.83
N TYR A 26 11.31 7.89 -7.77
CA TYR A 26 11.59 7.42 -6.42
C TYR A 26 10.67 6.29 -5.94
N ARG A 27 9.41 6.28 -6.31
CA ARG A 27 8.46 5.28 -5.80
C ARG A 27 8.63 3.93 -6.49
N LYS A 28 9.57 3.16 -5.98
CA LYS A 28 9.96 1.88 -6.55
C LYS A 28 9.99 0.82 -5.46
N VAL A 29 9.51 -0.37 -5.78
CA VAL A 29 9.54 -1.51 -4.85
C VAL A 29 10.96 -2.06 -4.77
N LEU A 30 11.53 -2.04 -3.59
CA LEU A 30 12.88 -2.57 -3.33
C LEU A 30 12.84 -4.03 -2.90
N GLU A 31 11.85 -4.41 -2.11
CA GLU A 31 11.72 -5.76 -1.57
C GLU A 31 10.29 -6.26 -1.72
N CYS A 32 10.14 -7.55 -1.92
CA CYS A 32 8.88 -8.25 -2.14
C CYS A 32 8.24 -8.73 -0.83
N PRO A 33 7.02 -9.32 -0.87
CA PRO A 33 6.25 -9.57 0.35
C PRO A 33 6.81 -10.61 1.33
N ASP A 34 7.90 -11.28 1.00
CA ASP A 34 8.61 -12.13 1.95
C ASP A 34 9.67 -11.39 2.77
N TYR A 35 9.87 -10.10 2.49
CA TYR A 35 10.78 -9.25 3.25
C TYR A 35 10.26 -9.04 4.67
N GLU A 36 11.13 -9.20 5.66
CA GLU A 36 10.78 -9.01 7.07
C GLU A 36 10.83 -7.53 7.44
N CYS A 37 9.69 -6.98 7.86
CA CYS A 37 9.58 -5.58 8.27
C CYS A 37 9.88 -5.42 9.76
N TYR A 38 10.72 -4.45 10.10
CA TYR A 38 11.14 -4.22 11.48
C TYR A 38 10.91 -2.80 11.99
N HIS A 39 10.53 -1.86 11.14
CA HIS A 39 10.18 -0.53 11.61
C HIS A 39 8.99 -0.60 12.58
N TYR A 40 8.91 0.35 13.47
CA TYR A 40 7.83 0.41 14.47
C TYR A 40 7.79 -0.91 15.26
N ASP A 41 6.62 -1.46 15.42
CA ASP A 41 6.37 -2.72 16.12
C ASP A 41 6.03 -3.87 15.16
N TYR A 42 6.58 -3.84 13.95
CA TYR A 42 6.26 -4.84 12.93
C TYR A 42 6.80 -6.24 13.24
N ASN A 43 7.87 -6.34 14.01
CA ASN A 43 8.39 -7.61 14.56
C ASN A 43 8.67 -8.70 13.52
N GLY A 44 9.20 -8.32 12.37
CA GLY A 44 9.53 -9.28 11.32
C GLY A 44 8.36 -9.67 10.43
N ALA A 45 7.23 -8.94 10.51
CA ALA A 45 6.09 -9.22 9.66
C ALA A 45 6.46 -9.11 8.18
N PRO A 46 5.97 -10.03 7.33
CA PRO A 46 6.27 -9.97 5.89
C PRO A 46 5.65 -8.76 5.23
N GLY A 47 6.34 -8.20 4.26
CA GLY A 47 5.82 -7.03 3.56
C GLY A 47 6.74 -6.53 2.46
N TYR A 48 6.44 -5.32 2.00
CA TYR A 48 7.17 -4.64 0.97
C TYR A 48 8.08 -3.57 1.55
N LYS A 49 9.16 -3.27 0.85
CA LYS A 49 9.99 -2.09 1.12
C LYS A 49 9.94 -1.23 -0.15
N VAL A 50 9.58 0.04 0.02
CA VAL A 50 9.35 0.95 -1.11
C VAL A 50 10.11 2.25 -0.90
N THR A 51 10.80 2.73 -1.95
CA THR A 51 11.44 4.05 -1.89
C THR A 51 10.37 5.14 -1.94
N ILE A 52 10.60 6.21 -1.18
CA ILE A 52 9.74 7.40 -1.20
C ILE A 52 10.54 8.66 -1.48
N GLY A 53 11.85 8.54 -1.59
CA GLY A 53 12.76 9.63 -1.86
C GLY A 53 14.12 9.10 -2.25
N LYS A 54 15.09 9.99 -2.42
CA LYS A 54 16.44 9.63 -2.87
C LYS A 54 17.11 8.61 -1.95
N SER A 55 16.97 8.78 -0.64
CA SER A 55 17.60 7.91 0.35
C SER A 55 16.61 7.44 1.43
N THR A 56 15.33 7.69 1.21
CA THR A 56 14.28 7.36 2.18
C THR A 56 13.40 6.25 1.63
N ASN A 57 13.06 5.29 2.49
CA ASN A 57 12.14 4.23 2.14
C ASN A 57 11.19 3.96 3.30
N VAL A 58 10.08 3.26 3.00
CA VAL A 58 9.12 2.82 4.00
C VAL A 58 8.90 1.33 3.85
N GLU A 59 8.56 0.70 4.97
CA GLU A 59 8.14 -0.70 5.01
C GLU A 59 6.62 -0.76 5.05
N ILE A 60 6.05 -1.62 4.21
CA ILE A 60 4.60 -1.82 4.12
C ILE A 60 4.30 -3.29 4.42
N PRO A 61 4.05 -3.65 5.68
CA PRO A 61 3.70 -5.03 6.01
C PRO A 61 2.41 -5.46 5.32
N VAL A 62 2.31 -6.72 4.98
CA VAL A 62 1.11 -7.28 4.34
C VAL A 62 -0.12 -7.05 5.22
N PHE A 63 0.03 -7.16 6.55
CA PHE A 63 -1.10 -6.93 7.46
C PHE A 63 -1.68 -5.50 7.35
N MET A 64 -0.82 -4.52 7.03
CA MET A 64 -1.26 -3.15 6.81
C MET A 64 -2.12 -3.04 5.55
N LEU A 65 -1.68 -3.67 4.47
CA LEU A 65 -2.47 -3.71 3.24
C LEU A 65 -3.82 -4.40 3.46
N LYS A 66 -3.79 -5.53 4.18
CA LYS A 66 -5.02 -6.27 4.50
C LYS A 66 -5.99 -5.44 5.31
N LYS A 67 -5.51 -4.76 6.33
CA LYS A 67 -6.37 -3.93 7.18
C LYS A 67 -7.01 -2.79 6.39
N ILE A 68 -6.24 -2.09 5.57
CA ILE A 68 -6.76 -1.00 4.75
C ILE A 68 -7.77 -1.54 3.73
N PHE A 69 -7.48 -2.68 3.11
CA PHE A 69 -8.40 -3.31 2.16
C PHE A 69 -9.73 -3.66 2.82
N GLU A 70 -9.69 -4.31 3.98
CA GLU A 70 -10.90 -4.74 4.68
C GLU A 70 -11.71 -3.55 5.20
N GLU A 71 -11.05 -2.52 5.68
CA GLU A 71 -11.74 -1.29 6.08
C GLU A 71 -12.40 -0.59 4.88
N SER A 72 -11.74 -0.60 3.74
CA SER A 72 -12.31 -0.04 2.51
C SER A 72 -13.56 -0.79 2.08
N LEU A 73 -13.56 -2.12 2.19
CA LEU A 73 -14.75 -2.92 1.91
C LEU A 73 -15.92 -2.49 2.80
N SER A 74 -15.68 -2.24 4.07
CA SER A 74 -16.71 -1.81 5.01
C SER A 74 -17.21 -0.39 4.76
N LYS A 75 -16.51 0.38 3.94
CA LYS A 75 -16.83 1.77 3.57
C LYS A 75 -17.21 1.89 2.10
N ASN A 76 -17.95 0.93 1.58
CA ASN A 76 -18.41 0.90 0.19
C ASN A 76 -17.26 0.90 -0.83
N GLY A 77 -16.13 0.33 -0.46
CA GLY A 77 -14.97 0.22 -1.34
C GLY A 77 -14.11 1.47 -1.47
N ILE A 78 -14.30 2.44 -0.59
CA ILE A 78 -13.57 3.72 -0.66
C ILE A 78 -12.37 3.72 0.28
N TYR A 79 -11.21 4.09 -0.24
CA TYR A 79 -10.00 4.33 0.55
C TYR A 79 -9.55 5.79 0.38
N GLU A 80 -9.47 6.50 1.48
CA GLU A 80 -9.06 7.89 1.51
C GLU A 80 -7.94 8.13 2.53
N ASN A 81 -7.32 9.30 2.44
CA ASN A 81 -6.23 9.74 3.30
C ASN A 81 -6.54 9.55 4.79
N ARG A 82 -7.73 9.99 5.23
CA ARG A 82 -8.12 9.90 6.64
C ARG A 82 -8.24 8.48 7.16
N ASP A 83 -8.54 7.52 6.28
CA ASP A 83 -8.68 6.12 6.67
C ASP A 83 -7.35 5.56 7.15
N PHE A 84 -6.28 5.84 6.42
CA PHE A 84 -4.94 5.45 6.82
C PHE A 84 -4.52 6.16 8.12
N LYS A 85 -4.80 7.45 8.23
CA LYS A 85 -4.46 8.23 9.40
C LYS A 85 -5.11 7.69 10.68
N ILE A 86 -6.36 7.26 10.58
CA ILE A 86 -7.07 6.69 11.73
C ILE A 86 -6.46 5.34 12.13
N SER A 87 -6.18 4.49 11.18
CA SER A 87 -5.70 3.12 11.43
C SER A 87 -4.20 3.05 11.75
N PHE A 88 -3.41 3.95 11.17
CA PHE A 88 -1.95 3.96 11.29
C PHE A 88 -1.43 5.38 11.52
N GLU A 89 -1.91 6.00 12.59
CA GLU A 89 -1.62 7.42 12.88
C GLU A 89 -0.13 7.71 12.98
N LYS A 90 0.62 6.85 13.65
CA LYS A 90 2.05 7.04 13.86
C LYS A 90 2.82 7.03 12.53
N GLN A 91 2.52 6.06 11.68
CA GLN A 91 3.14 5.95 10.35
C GLN A 91 2.77 7.14 9.48
N CYS A 92 1.50 7.55 9.51
CA CYS A 92 1.03 8.70 8.75
C CYS A 92 1.71 9.99 9.21
N HIS A 93 1.89 10.15 10.51
CA HIS A 93 2.54 11.34 11.07
C HIS A 93 4.01 11.44 10.63
N GLN A 94 4.74 10.33 10.69
CA GLN A 94 6.17 10.32 10.35
C GLN A 94 6.42 10.35 8.84
N HIS A 95 5.59 9.63 8.07
CA HIS A 95 5.71 9.56 6.62
C HIS A 95 4.32 9.62 5.98
N PRO A 96 3.76 10.82 5.80
CA PRO A 96 2.41 10.98 5.23
C PRO A 96 2.24 10.32 3.86
N CYS A 97 3.32 10.15 3.12
CA CYS A 97 3.27 9.51 1.81
C CYS A 97 2.90 8.02 1.84
N HIS A 98 2.87 7.37 3.02
CA HIS A 98 2.35 5.99 3.16
C HIS A 98 1.00 5.82 2.49
N VAL A 99 0.11 6.80 2.64
CA VAL A 99 -1.23 6.77 2.07
C VAL A 99 -1.17 6.55 0.56
N HIS A 100 -0.31 7.31 -0.10
CA HIS A 100 -0.15 7.21 -1.55
C HIS A 100 0.56 5.94 -1.98
N VAL A 101 1.54 5.49 -1.21
CA VAL A 101 2.25 4.24 -1.50
C VAL A 101 1.27 3.08 -1.50
N ILE A 102 0.42 2.99 -0.48
CA ILE A 102 -0.60 1.92 -0.39
C ILE A 102 -1.59 2.03 -1.54
N GLY A 103 -2.10 3.24 -1.81
CA GLY A 103 -3.02 3.47 -2.93
C GLY A 103 -2.41 3.07 -4.27
N ARG A 104 -1.13 3.39 -4.48
CA ARG A 104 -0.42 3.02 -5.71
C ARG A 104 -0.14 1.53 -5.82
N ILE A 105 0.11 0.85 -4.71
CA ILE A 105 0.20 -0.63 -4.70
C ILE A 105 -1.13 -1.23 -5.17
N PHE A 106 -2.24 -0.79 -4.60
CA PHE A 106 -3.56 -1.26 -4.99
C PHE A 106 -3.88 -0.94 -6.46
N LEU A 107 -3.52 0.26 -6.91
CA LEU A 107 -3.73 0.67 -8.29
C LEU A 107 -2.92 -0.18 -9.27
N ALA A 108 -1.64 -0.39 -8.99
CA ALA A 108 -0.78 -1.22 -9.83
C ALA A 108 -1.22 -2.69 -9.83
N ALA A 109 -1.83 -3.15 -8.75
CA ALA A 109 -2.39 -4.51 -8.67
C ALA A 109 -3.74 -4.64 -9.37
N GLY A 110 -4.34 -3.52 -9.80
CA GLY A 110 -5.62 -3.54 -10.50
C GLY A 110 -6.82 -3.77 -9.60
N ILE A 111 -6.70 -3.50 -8.29
CA ILE A 111 -7.80 -3.70 -7.34
C ILE A 111 -8.52 -2.41 -6.97
N VAL A 112 -7.97 -1.26 -7.36
CA VAL A 112 -8.65 0.04 -7.19
C VAL A 112 -8.56 0.85 -8.46
N GLU A 113 -9.44 1.85 -8.57
CA GLU A 113 -9.35 2.95 -9.52
C GLU A 113 -9.13 4.23 -8.73
N GLN A 114 -8.35 5.15 -9.28
CA GLN A 114 -8.14 6.44 -8.64
C GLN A 114 -9.28 7.40 -8.99
N SER A 115 -9.89 8.00 -7.96
CA SER A 115 -10.95 8.98 -8.11
C SER A 115 -10.48 10.29 -7.47
N GLY A 116 -9.91 11.17 -8.28
CA GLY A 116 -9.27 12.39 -7.77
C GLY A 116 -7.86 12.12 -7.24
N SER A 117 -7.25 13.10 -6.61
CA SER A 117 -5.84 13.04 -6.21
C SER A 117 -5.57 12.22 -4.95
N ARG A 118 -6.58 11.97 -4.12
CA ARG A 118 -6.39 11.36 -2.79
C ARG A 118 -7.44 10.32 -2.44
N LYS A 119 -8.14 9.80 -3.43
CA LYS A 119 -9.22 8.86 -3.21
C LYS A 119 -9.11 7.69 -4.16
N TYR A 120 -9.26 6.49 -3.63
CA TYR A 120 -9.19 5.25 -4.39
C TYR A 120 -10.46 4.46 -4.15
N ILE A 121 -10.95 3.81 -5.19
CA ILE A 121 -12.21 3.04 -5.13
C ILE A 121 -11.92 1.62 -5.57
N LEU A 122 -12.30 0.64 -4.75
CA LEU A 122 -12.16 -0.78 -5.08
C LEU A 122 -12.99 -1.09 -6.33
N VAL A 123 -12.37 -1.79 -7.26
CA VAL A 123 -13.08 -2.24 -8.47
C VAL A 123 -13.82 -3.54 -8.18
N GLY A 124 -14.91 -3.79 -8.90
CA GLY A 124 -15.60 -5.05 -8.86
C GLY A 124 -14.80 -6.15 -9.58
N GLU A 125 -15.21 -7.37 -9.39
CA GLU A 125 -14.59 -8.51 -10.06
C GLU A 125 -14.96 -8.56 -11.54
#